data_89a11e6e8fe66ba39db2ce7b9a3fabb2
#
_entry.id   89a11e6e8fe66ba39db2ce7b9a3fabb2
#
_cell.length_a   1.000
_cell.length_b   1.000
_cell.length_c   1.000
_cell.angle_alpha   90.00
_cell.angle_beta   90.00
_cell.angle_gamma   90.00
#
_symmetry.space_group_name_H-M   'P 1'
#
loop_
_entity.id
_entity.type
_entity.pdbx_description
1 polymer ?
#
loop_
_entity_poly.entity_id
_entity_poly.type
_entity_poly.pdbx_seq_one_letter_code
_entity_poly.pdbx_strand_id
1 'polypeptide(L)'
;IEGYTKEAGVRNLERKFGEICRKSARKILQEKEKQVVITKDNLEDFLGRSRYTYQKVNEKDEVGIVRGLAWTSVGGDTLQIEVNLMPGKGDFLLTGQLGDVMKESAQAGISYIRSVADRYGIKPEFFKEHDLHIHIPEGAVPKDGPSAGITMATAMLSAITGRAVRANLAMTGEITLRGRVLPIGGLKEKMLAAKYAGIHVKKVIILSLIHI
;
A
#
# COMPACT_ATOMS: atom_id res chain seq x y z
N ILE A 1 -18.61 0.56 8.60
CA ILE A 1 -18.14 -0.10 7.38
C ILE A 1 -16.64 -0.39 7.50
N GLU A 2 -15.82 0.62 7.72
CA GLU A 2 -14.35 0.52 7.64
C GLU A 2 -13.73 -0.60 8.48
N GLY A 3 -14.16 -0.81 9.70
CA GLY A 3 -13.56 -1.81 10.58
C GLY A 3 -14.20 -3.20 10.53
N TYR A 4 -15.38 -3.36 9.91
CA TYR A 4 -16.15 -4.60 10.06
C TYR A 4 -16.52 -5.28 8.74
N THR A 5 -16.49 -4.55 7.61
CA THR A 5 -16.83 -5.11 6.30
C THR A 5 -15.82 -4.65 5.24
N LYS A 6 -15.16 -5.61 4.58
CA LYS A 6 -14.28 -5.38 3.43
C LYS A 6 -14.78 -6.31 2.33
N GLU A 7 -15.64 -5.80 1.45
CA GLU A 7 -16.35 -6.58 0.44
C GLU A 7 -16.70 -5.74 -0.80
N ALA A 8 -16.89 -6.40 -1.93
CA ALA A 8 -17.28 -5.75 -3.19
C ALA A 8 -18.76 -5.35 -3.23
N GLY A 9 -19.59 -5.83 -2.31
CA GLY A 9 -21.01 -5.55 -2.21
C GLY A 9 -21.44 -5.08 -0.83
N VAL A 10 -22.66 -5.38 -0.42
CA VAL A 10 -23.23 -4.92 0.87
C VAL A 10 -23.80 -6.06 1.72
N ARG A 11 -23.57 -7.32 1.34
CA ARG A 11 -24.13 -8.49 2.04
C ARG A 11 -23.63 -8.62 3.48
N ASN A 12 -22.34 -8.42 3.71
CA ASN A 12 -21.78 -8.46 5.07
C ASN A 12 -22.20 -7.25 5.89
N LEU A 13 -22.35 -6.10 5.25
CA LEU A 13 -22.91 -4.90 5.89
C LEU A 13 -24.32 -5.17 6.39
N GLU A 14 -25.20 -5.74 5.56
CA GLU A 14 -26.56 -6.15 5.94
C GLU A 14 -26.54 -7.13 7.13
N ARG A 15 -25.67 -8.15 7.07
CA ARG A 15 -25.52 -9.11 8.17
C ARG A 15 -25.08 -8.46 9.48
N LYS A 16 -24.18 -7.46 9.41
CA LYS A 16 -23.74 -6.71 10.59
C LYS A 16 -24.84 -5.83 11.17
N PHE A 17 -25.65 -5.19 10.34
CA PHE A 17 -26.85 -4.50 10.81
C PHE A 17 -27.82 -5.47 11.48
N GLY A 18 -28.10 -6.62 10.87
CA GLY A 18 -28.93 -7.66 11.47
C GLY A 18 -28.39 -8.19 12.81
N GLU A 19 -27.06 -8.28 12.97
CA GLU A 19 -26.43 -8.65 14.23
C GLU A 19 -26.66 -7.58 15.32
N ILE A 20 -26.47 -6.32 14.97
CA ILE A 20 -26.75 -5.18 15.86
C ILE A 20 -28.22 -5.18 16.29
N CYS A 21 -29.16 -5.29 15.34
CA CYS A 21 -30.59 -5.31 15.64
C CYS A 21 -30.98 -6.45 16.60
N ARG A 22 -30.47 -7.66 16.37
CA ARG A 22 -30.74 -8.81 17.26
C ARG A 22 -30.18 -8.60 18.67
N LYS A 23 -28.98 -8.09 18.81
CA LYS A 23 -28.38 -7.79 20.12
C LYS A 23 -29.08 -6.64 20.83
N SER A 24 -29.52 -5.61 20.09
CA SER A 24 -30.34 -4.52 20.65
C SER A 24 -31.70 -5.03 21.16
N ALA A 25 -32.40 -5.84 20.36
CA ALA A 25 -33.65 -6.45 20.79
C ALA A 25 -33.49 -7.31 22.05
N ARG A 26 -32.39 -8.07 22.16
CA ARG A 26 -32.08 -8.84 23.35
C ARG A 26 -31.87 -7.94 24.58
N LYS A 27 -31.14 -6.84 24.47
CA LYS A 27 -30.95 -5.88 25.57
C LYS A 27 -32.26 -5.28 26.03
N ILE A 28 -33.13 -4.84 25.10
CA ILE A 28 -34.44 -4.31 25.42
C ILE A 28 -35.29 -5.32 26.19
N LEU A 29 -35.31 -6.58 25.76
CA LEU A 29 -36.16 -7.61 26.37
C LEU A 29 -35.60 -8.14 27.70
N GLN A 30 -34.30 -8.37 27.81
CA GLN A 30 -33.67 -9.01 28.98
C GLN A 30 -33.25 -7.99 30.04
N GLU A 31 -32.69 -6.85 29.62
CA GLU A 31 -32.14 -5.83 30.50
C GLU A 31 -33.15 -4.70 30.77
N LYS A 32 -34.38 -4.80 30.17
CA LYS A 32 -35.47 -3.85 30.31
C LYS A 32 -35.09 -2.40 29.93
N GLU A 33 -34.13 -2.26 29.03
CA GLU A 33 -33.79 -0.96 28.47
C GLU A 33 -34.92 -0.42 27.63
N LYS A 34 -35.24 0.86 27.79
CA LYS A 34 -36.28 1.52 26.98
C LYS A 34 -35.84 1.81 25.55
N GLN A 35 -34.55 2.04 25.38
CA GLN A 35 -33.94 2.42 24.09
C GLN A 35 -32.46 2.04 24.09
N VAL A 36 -31.97 1.51 22.97
CA VAL A 36 -30.55 1.21 22.75
C VAL A 36 -30.02 2.19 21.69
N VAL A 37 -29.05 3.00 22.05
CA VAL A 37 -28.39 3.94 21.14
C VAL A 37 -27.07 3.36 20.71
N ILE A 38 -26.86 3.23 19.40
CA ILE A 38 -25.63 2.71 18.81
C ILE A 38 -24.75 3.88 18.38
N THR A 39 -23.55 3.94 18.91
CA THR A 39 -22.54 4.96 18.59
C THR A 39 -21.25 4.27 18.10
N LYS A 40 -20.27 5.06 17.64
CA LYS A 40 -18.95 4.52 17.30
C LYS A 40 -18.24 3.90 18.51
N ASP A 41 -18.44 4.47 19.69
CA ASP A 41 -17.74 4.10 20.91
C ASP A 41 -18.24 2.76 21.50
N ASN A 42 -19.54 2.45 21.33
CA ASN A 42 -20.12 1.21 21.81
C ASN A 42 -20.34 0.15 20.74
N LEU A 43 -19.88 0.39 19.51
CA LEU A 43 -20.06 -0.53 18.40
C LEU A 43 -19.36 -1.88 18.64
N GLU A 44 -18.26 -1.89 19.36
CA GLU A 44 -17.53 -3.12 19.73
C GLU A 44 -18.32 -4.04 20.65
N ASP A 45 -19.22 -3.54 21.48
CA ASP A 45 -20.11 -4.34 22.34
C ASP A 45 -21.07 -5.19 21.49
N PHE A 46 -21.42 -4.68 20.30
CA PHE A 46 -22.36 -5.35 19.38
C PHE A 46 -21.64 -6.23 18.35
N LEU A 47 -20.50 -5.82 17.83
CA LEU A 47 -19.85 -6.48 16.70
C LEU A 47 -18.52 -7.13 17.06
N GLY A 48 -18.05 -6.97 18.31
CA GLY A 48 -16.71 -7.34 18.72
C GLY A 48 -15.65 -6.40 18.18
N ARG A 49 -14.37 -6.73 18.37
CA ARG A 49 -13.27 -5.90 17.90
C ARG A 49 -13.28 -5.75 16.39
N SER A 50 -12.91 -4.56 15.92
CA SER A 50 -12.71 -4.29 14.51
C SER A 50 -11.73 -5.29 13.88
N ARG A 51 -12.11 -5.88 12.75
CA ARG A 51 -11.29 -6.88 12.03
C ARG A 51 -10.32 -6.25 11.07
N TYR A 52 -10.64 -5.05 10.58
CA TYR A 52 -9.87 -4.35 9.56
C TYR A 52 -9.35 -3.05 10.16
N THR A 53 -8.05 -2.89 10.11
CA THR A 53 -7.38 -1.63 10.42
C THR A 53 -6.73 -1.13 9.15
N TYR A 54 -7.05 0.07 8.71
CA TYR A 54 -6.31 0.69 7.63
C TYR A 54 -4.93 1.09 8.16
N GLN A 55 -3.90 0.72 7.41
CA GLN A 55 -2.56 1.20 7.70
C GLN A 55 -2.55 2.72 7.56
N LYS A 56 -2.29 3.40 8.66
CA LYS A 56 -2.13 4.86 8.66
C LYS A 56 -0.88 5.23 7.87
N VAL A 57 -0.85 6.46 7.40
CA VAL A 57 0.33 7.10 6.80
C VAL A 57 1.53 6.94 7.74
N ASN A 58 2.72 6.82 7.18
CA ASN A 58 3.95 6.87 7.98
C ASN A 58 3.97 8.18 8.79
N GLU A 59 4.38 8.11 10.04
CA GLU A 59 4.35 9.28 10.93
C GLU A 59 5.44 10.30 10.61
N LYS A 60 6.50 9.87 9.94
CA LYS A 60 7.66 10.70 9.58
C LYS A 60 8.23 10.32 8.22
N ASP A 61 9.03 11.21 7.65
CA ASP A 61 9.79 10.97 6.44
C ASP A 61 10.89 9.93 6.73
N GLU A 62 11.02 8.90 5.90
CA GLU A 62 11.95 7.78 6.14
C GLU A 62 12.73 7.43 4.88
N VAL A 63 13.97 6.95 5.10
CA VAL A 63 14.83 6.46 4.03
C VAL A 63 14.47 5.01 3.70
N GLY A 64 14.33 4.70 2.41
CA GLY A 64 14.05 3.34 1.94
C GLY A 64 12.59 2.90 2.13
N ILE A 65 11.71 3.74 2.66
CA ILE A 65 10.30 3.42 2.87
C ILE A 65 9.41 4.29 1.99
N VAL A 66 8.61 3.64 1.14
CA VAL A 66 7.68 4.32 0.24
C VAL A 66 6.33 3.60 0.23
N ARG A 67 5.25 4.36 0.18
CA ARG A 67 3.91 3.80 0.10
C ARG A 67 3.45 3.69 -1.34
N GLY A 68 3.07 2.48 -1.74
CA GLY A 68 2.41 2.18 -3.00
C GLY A 68 0.89 2.14 -2.86
N LEU A 69 0.22 2.16 -3.99
CA LEU A 69 -1.23 2.01 -4.09
C LEU A 69 -1.56 0.74 -4.86
N ALA A 70 -2.41 -0.09 -4.28
CA ALA A 70 -2.89 -1.33 -4.87
C ALA A 70 -4.38 -1.26 -5.17
N TRP A 71 -4.82 -2.09 -6.11
CA TRP A 71 -6.22 -2.38 -6.38
C TRP A 71 -6.48 -3.85 -6.09
N THR A 72 -7.62 -4.13 -5.46
CA THR A 72 -8.08 -5.47 -5.12
C THR A 72 -9.53 -5.65 -5.53
N SER A 73 -10.02 -6.88 -5.55
CA SER A 73 -11.45 -7.18 -5.83
C SER A 73 -12.43 -6.53 -4.85
N VAL A 74 -11.95 -6.05 -3.72
CA VAL A 74 -12.76 -5.40 -2.68
C VAL A 74 -12.46 -3.90 -2.52
N GLY A 75 -11.73 -3.31 -3.46
CA GLY A 75 -11.39 -1.88 -3.50
C GLY A 75 -9.89 -1.61 -3.50
N GLY A 76 -9.53 -0.36 -3.30
CA GLY A 76 -8.14 0.04 -3.21
C GLY A 76 -7.53 -0.22 -1.83
N ASP A 77 -6.21 -0.38 -1.82
CA ASP A 77 -5.42 -0.55 -0.59
C ASP A 77 -4.07 0.17 -0.73
N THR A 78 -3.35 0.32 0.37
CA THR A 78 -1.99 0.86 0.37
C THR A 78 -1.00 -0.23 0.71
N LEU A 79 0.17 -0.20 0.08
CA LEU A 79 1.27 -1.13 0.32
C LEU A 79 2.47 -0.34 0.83
N GLN A 80 3.02 -0.73 1.96
CA GLN A 80 4.33 -0.23 2.38
C GLN A 80 5.42 -1.03 1.67
N ILE A 81 6.36 -0.35 1.05
CA ILE A 81 7.53 -0.94 0.41
C ILE A 81 8.73 -0.50 1.22
N GLU A 82 9.46 -1.47 1.73
CA GLU A 82 10.66 -1.26 2.54
C GLU A 82 11.88 -1.75 1.76
N VAL A 83 12.91 -0.93 1.73
CA VAL A 83 14.19 -1.28 1.11
C VAL A 83 15.29 -1.12 2.14
N ASN A 84 16.01 -2.20 2.36
CA ASN A 84 17.22 -2.21 3.17
C ASN A 84 18.45 -2.38 2.29
N LEU A 85 19.49 -1.65 2.65
CA LEU A 85 20.81 -1.72 2.03
C LEU A 85 21.80 -2.24 3.07
N MET A 86 22.60 -3.24 2.71
CA MET A 86 23.58 -3.85 3.60
C MET A 86 24.87 -4.17 2.85
N PRO A 87 26.01 -4.21 3.52
CA PRO A 87 27.25 -4.72 2.91
C PRO A 87 27.05 -6.14 2.37
N GLY A 88 27.51 -6.40 1.16
CA GLY A 88 27.29 -7.69 0.52
C GLY A 88 28.07 -7.88 -0.76
N LYS A 89 27.53 -8.66 -1.69
CA LYS A 89 28.17 -9.04 -2.96
C LYS A 89 27.39 -8.60 -4.20
N GLY A 90 26.36 -7.76 -4.00
CA GLY A 90 25.49 -7.28 -5.05
C GLY A 90 24.21 -8.11 -5.23
N ASP A 91 23.82 -8.85 -4.20
CA ASP A 91 22.59 -9.65 -4.24
C ASP A 91 21.35 -8.75 -4.21
N PHE A 92 20.33 -9.16 -4.95
CA PHE A 92 19.04 -8.47 -5.01
C PHE A 92 17.92 -9.38 -4.49
N LEU A 93 17.51 -9.13 -3.26
CA LEU A 93 16.57 -9.97 -2.52
C LEU A 93 15.16 -9.37 -2.56
N LEU A 94 14.17 -10.22 -2.78
CA LEU A 94 12.76 -9.85 -2.85
C LEU A 94 11.93 -10.74 -1.94
N THR A 95 11.18 -10.14 -1.00
CA THR A 95 10.33 -10.87 -0.05
C THR A 95 8.96 -10.20 0.12
N GLY A 96 7.95 -10.93 0.61
CA GLY A 96 6.58 -10.44 0.81
C GLY A 96 5.56 -11.11 -0.10
N GLN A 97 5.81 -12.33 -0.57
CA GLN A 97 4.96 -13.10 -1.51
C GLN A 97 4.65 -12.32 -2.80
N LEU A 98 5.72 -11.83 -3.43
CA LEU A 98 5.62 -11.13 -4.70
C LEU A 98 5.43 -12.11 -5.84
N GLY A 99 4.44 -11.87 -6.67
CA GLY A 99 4.24 -12.58 -7.93
C GLY A 99 5.33 -12.23 -8.96
N ASP A 100 5.34 -12.97 -10.07
CA ASP A 100 6.45 -12.88 -11.02
C ASP A 100 6.46 -11.52 -11.75
N VAL A 101 5.30 -10.96 -12.10
CA VAL A 101 5.22 -9.64 -12.72
C VAL A 101 5.77 -8.54 -11.80
N MET A 102 5.50 -8.62 -10.50
CA MET A 102 6.03 -7.67 -9.53
C MET A 102 7.55 -7.81 -9.34
N LYS A 103 8.08 -9.04 -9.37
CA LYS A 103 9.53 -9.30 -9.34
C LYS A 103 10.23 -8.73 -10.57
N GLU A 104 9.67 -8.96 -11.77
CA GLU A 104 10.18 -8.38 -13.02
C GLU A 104 10.17 -6.86 -12.98
N SER A 105 9.11 -6.26 -12.43
CA SER A 105 9.02 -4.81 -12.25
C SER A 105 10.10 -4.27 -11.30
N ALA A 106 10.44 -4.99 -10.23
CA ALA A 106 11.55 -4.65 -9.35
C ALA A 106 12.90 -4.75 -10.07
N GLN A 107 13.10 -5.78 -10.90
CA GLN A 107 14.29 -5.94 -11.74
C GLN A 107 14.44 -4.81 -12.76
N ALA A 108 13.35 -4.39 -13.41
CA ALA A 108 13.36 -3.24 -14.30
C ALA A 108 13.76 -1.96 -13.56
N GLY A 109 13.25 -1.76 -12.34
CA GLY A 109 13.57 -0.62 -11.49
C GLY A 109 15.05 -0.54 -11.13
N ILE A 110 15.66 -1.63 -10.64
CA ILE A 110 17.08 -1.64 -10.29
C ILE A 110 17.96 -1.51 -11.53
N SER A 111 17.58 -2.09 -12.66
CA SER A 111 18.29 -1.95 -13.93
C SER A 111 18.31 -0.49 -14.40
N TYR A 112 17.17 0.19 -14.29
CA TYR A 112 17.09 1.63 -14.58
C TYR A 112 18.01 2.44 -13.65
N ILE A 113 17.96 2.23 -12.33
CA ILE A 113 18.81 2.94 -11.37
C ILE A 113 20.28 2.75 -11.70
N ARG A 114 20.69 1.53 -12.00
CA ARG A 114 22.08 1.23 -12.43
C ARG A 114 22.47 2.01 -13.70
N SER A 115 21.56 2.12 -14.66
CA SER A 115 21.83 2.83 -15.93
C SER A 115 21.98 4.35 -15.78
N VAL A 116 21.49 4.92 -14.69
CA VAL A 116 21.55 6.37 -14.41
C VAL A 116 22.33 6.69 -13.13
N ALA A 117 23.10 5.73 -12.61
CA ALA A 117 23.82 5.82 -11.35
C ALA A 117 24.70 7.09 -11.25
N ASP A 118 25.41 7.43 -12.32
CA ASP A 118 26.28 8.62 -12.39
C ASP A 118 25.51 9.92 -12.11
N ARG A 119 24.24 10.02 -12.52
CA ARG A 119 23.40 11.21 -12.27
C ARG A 119 23.13 11.45 -10.79
N TYR A 120 23.23 10.40 -9.98
CA TYR A 120 23.00 10.43 -8.53
C TYR A 120 24.31 10.33 -7.73
N GLY A 121 25.47 10.34 -8.41
CA GLY A 121 26.77 10.21 -7.78
C GLY A 121 27.05 8.82 -7.20
N ILE A 122 26.38 7.79 -7.71
CA ILE A 122 26.53 6.40 -7.27
C ILE A 122 27.65 5.75 -8.09
N LYS A 123 28.70 5.29 -7.41
CA LYS A 123 29.82 4.63 -8.06
C LYS A 123 29.44 3.24 -8.56
N PRO A 124 30.00 2.74 -9.68
CA PRO A 124 29.72 1.40 -10.21
C PRO A 124 30.00 0.26 -9.22
N GLU A 125 31.03 0.42 -8.38
CA GLU A 125 31.43 -0.55 -7.35
C GLU A 125 30.37 -0.76 -6.30
N PHE A 126 29.57 0.28 -6.02
CA PHE A 126 28.50 0.27 -5.02
C PHE A 126 27.60 -0.96 -5.15
N PHE A 127 27.18 -1.28 -6.39
CA PHE A 127 26.28 -2.40 -6.66
C PHE A 127 26.96 -3.78 -6.57
N LYS A 128 28.28 -3.83 -6.36
CA LYS A 128 29.04 -5.07 -6.13
C LYS A 128 29.38 -5.27 -4.65
N GLU A 129 29.31 -4.20 -3.88
CA GLU A 129 29.71 -4.18 -2.47
C GLU A 129 28.51 -4.13 -1.51
N HIS A 130 27.29 -3.99 -2.07
CA HIS A 130 26.08 -3.89 -1.27
C HIS A 130 24.99 -4.82 -1.81
N ASP A 131 24.35 -5.53 -0.91
CA ASP A 131 23.10 -6.25 -1.17
C ASP A 131 21.91 -5.33 -0.93
N LEU A 132 20.89 -5.51 -1.74
CA LEU A 132 19.67 -4.72 -1.69
C LEU A 132 18.49 -5.64 -1.48
N HIS A 133 17.74 -5.42 -0.39
CA HIS A 133 16.61 -6.24 -0.03
C HIS A 133 15.32 -5.39 -0.06
N ILE A 134 14.38 -5.77 -0.92
CA ILE A 134 13.02 -5.22 -0.95
C ILE A 134 12.11 -6.16 -0.17
N HIS A 135 11.39 -5.61 0.80
CA HIS A 135 10.35 -6.30 1.52
C HIS A 135 9.02 -5.56 1.40
N ILE A 136 7.96 -6.29 1.10
CA ILE A 136 6.59 -5.74 1.14
C ILE A 136 5.84 -6.51 2.23
N PRO A 137 5.60 -5.88 3.41
CA PRO A 137 4.91 -6.51 4.54
C PRO A 137 3.54 -7.11 4.17
N GLU A 138 2.91 -7.79 5.12
CA GLU A 138 1.68 -8.56 4.95
C GLU A 138 1.88 -9.81 4.06
N GLY A 139 2.87 -10.63 4.43
CA GLY A 139 3.25 -11.84 3.70
C GLY A 139 2.15 -12.90 3.55
N ALA A 140 1.02 -12.78 4.26
CA ALA A 140 -0.13 -13.67 4.09
C ALA A 140 -0.97 -13.36 2.83
N VAL A 141 -0.75 -12.19 2.20
CA VAL A 141 -1.50 -11.75 1.02
C VAL A 141 -0.57 -11.74 -0.19
N PRO A 142 -0.81 -12.60 -1.19
CA PRO A 142 -0.05 -12.55 -2.45
C PRO A 142 -0.24 -11.20 -3.15
N LYS A 143 0.86 -10.66 -3.66
CA LYS A 143 0.89 -9.36 -4.33
C LYS A 143 1.51 -9.52 -5.71
N ASP A 144 0.83 -9.03 -6.75
CA ASP A 144 1.35 -9.08 -8.11
C ASP A 144 0.94 -7.86 -8.92
N GLY A 145 1.62 -7.68 -10.05
CA GLY A 145 1.36 -6.61 -11.00
C GLY A 145 2.49 -5.58 -11.12
N PRO A 146 2.56 -4.86 -12.26
CA PRO A 146 3.67 -3.96 -12.57
C PRO A 146 3.53 -2.58 -11.91
N SER A 147 2.36 -2.24 -11.38
CA SER A 147 2.03 -0.87 -10.93
C SER A 147 2.78 -0.39 -9.68
N ALA A 148 3.51 -1.27 -8.99
CA ALA A 148 4.40 -0.91 -7.89
C ALA A 148 5.82 -0.51 -8.36
N GLY A 149 6.11 -0.57 -9.65
CA GLY A 149 7.45 -0.37 -10.20
C GLY A 149 8.09 0.96 -9.83
N ILE A 150 7.38 2.08 -10.04
CA ILE A 150 7.91 3.40 -9.65
C ILE A 150 8.09 3.52 -8.13
N THR A 151 7.22 2.90 -7.34
CA THR A 151 7.31 2.92 -5.88
C THR A 151 8.54 2.17 -5.40
N MET A 152 8.78 0.96 -5.95
CA MET A 152 9.97 0.16 -5.65
C MET A 152 11.25 0.88 -6.10
N ALA A 153 11.27 1.45 -7.30
CA ALA A 153 12.41 2.21 -7.79
C ALA A 153 12.72 3.44 -6.90
N THR A 154 11.70 4.15 -6.45
CA THR A 154 11.87 5.29 -5.54
C THR A 154 12.39 4.84 -4.18
N ALA A 155 11.89 3.74 -3.63
CA ALA A 155 12.37 3.18 -2.37
C ALA A 155 13.84 2.73 -2.45
N MET A 156 14.21 2.06 -3.55
CA MET A 156 15.60 1.67 -3.82
C MET A 156 16.50 2.89 -3.94
N LEU A 157 16.13 3.89 -4.73
CA LEU A 157 16.93 5.10 -4.90
C LEU A 157 17.05 5.88 -3.59
N SER A 158 15.99 5.94 -2.79
CA SER A 158 16.00 6.51 -1.45
C SER A 158 17.03 5.81 -0.53
N ALA A 159 16.98 4.48 -0.47
CA ALA A 159 17.93 3.68 0.32
C ALA A 159 19.37 3.88 -0.13
N ILE A 160 19.63 3.86 -1.44
CA ILE A 160 20.97 4.01 -2.02
C ILE A 160 21.54 5.41 -1.77
N THR A 161 20.71 6.45 -1.87
CA THR A 161 21.16 7.85 -1.74
C THR A 161 21.06 8.39 -0.32
N GLY A 162 20.45 7.66 0.61
CA GLY A 162 20.21 8.13 1.98
C GLY A 162 19.19 9.27 2.07
N ARG A 163 18.40 9.53 1.02
CA ARG A 163 17.41 10.61 0.98
C ARG A 163 16.05 10.11 1.41
N ALA A 164 15.49 10.70 2.47
CA ALA A 164 14.16 10.34 2.97
C ALA A 164 13.05 10.66 1.97
N VAL A 165 12.04 9.79 1.92
CA VAL A 165 10.81 9.98 1.18
C VAL A 165 9.74 10.54 2.11
N ARG A 166 8.94 11.47 1.62
CA ARG A 166 7.89 12.11 2.43
C ARG A 166 6.84 11.11 2.90
N ALA A 167 6.50 11.18 4.17
CA ALA A 167 5.51 10.31 4.81
C ALA A 167 4.12 10.37 4.15
N ASN A 168 3.73 11.55 3.67
CA ASN A 168 2.42 11.79 3.07
C ASN A 168 2.40 11.62 1.54
N LEU A 169 3.36 10.85 1.00
CA LEU A 169 3.45 10.55 -0.41
C LEU A 169 3.06 9.09 -0.67
N ALA A 170 2.24 8.87 -1.70
CA ALA A 170 1.99 7.55 -2.25
C ALA A 170 2.19 7.57 -3.76
N MET A 171 2.59 6.43 -4.31
CA MET A 171 2.92 6.27 -5.71
C MET A 171 2.26 5.05 -6.32
N THR A 172 2.01 5.11 -7.62
CA THR A 172 1.65 3.95 -8.43
C THR A 172 2.03 4.22 -9.89
N GLY A 173 2.58 3.23 -10.55
CA GLY A 173 3.00 3.31 -11.95
C GLY A 173 3.94 2.17 -12.30
N GLU A 174 3.86 1.69 -13.53
CA GLU A 174 4.82 0.77 -14.09
C GLU A 174 6.07 1.53 -14.53
N ILE A 175 7.25 1.01 -14.21
CA ILE A 175 8.51 1.62 -14.60
C ILE A 175 9.13 0.85 -15.78
N THR A 176 9.67 1.57 -16.77
CA THR A 176 10.43 0.97 -17.87
C THR A 176 11.93 1.05 -17.63
N LEU A 177 12.71 0.28 -18.39
CA LEU A 177 14.18 0.35 -18.40
C LEU A 177 14.75 1.73 -18.80
N ARG A 178 13.92 2.60 -19.35
CA ARG A 178 14.28 3.99 -19.71
C ARG A 178 13.80 5.02 -18.68
N GLY A 179 13.25 4.56 -17.55
CA GLY A 179 12.71 5.43 -16.49
C GLY A 179 11.40 6.12 -16.83
N ARG A 180 10.70 5.67 -17.88
CA ARG A 180 9.35 6.15 -18.18
C ARG A 180 8.38 5.44 -17.22
N VAL A 181 7.37 6.19 -16.79
CA VAL A 181 6.29 5.65 -15.98
C VAL A 181 5.08 5.45 -16.89
N LEU A 182 4.57 4.23 -16.94
CA LEU A 182 3.42 3.86 -17.76
C LEU A 182 2.13 3.95 -16.94
N PRO A 183 0.98 4.16 -17.61
CA PRO A 183 -0.34 4.18 -16.98
C PRO A 183 -0.67 2.83 -16.33
N ILE A 184 -1.57 2.90 -15.34
CA ILE A 184 -2.00 1.75 -14.53
C ILE A 184 -3.52 1.63 -14.48
N GLY A 185 -4.01 0.43 -14.17
CA GLY A 185 -5.42 0.19 -13.89
C GLY A 185 -5.82 0.54 -12.45
N GLY A 186 -7.14 0.67 -12.23
CA GLY A 186 -7.71 0.87 -10.90
C GLY A 186 -7.37 2.22 -10.26
N LEU A 187 -7.20 3.28 -11.05
CA LEU A 187 -6.81 4.61 -10.54
C LEU A 187 -7.82 5.15 -9.52
N LYS A 188 -9.12 4.99 -9.78
CA LYS A 188 -10.19 5.45 -8.89
C LYS A 188 -10.08 4.81 -7.51
N GLU A 189 -9.95 3.51 -7.46
CA GLU A 189 -9.84 2.72 -6.23
C GLU A 189 -8.56 3.07 -5.47
N LYS A 190 -7.45 3.22 -6.17
CA LYS A 190 -6.16 3.63 -5.62
C LYS A 190 -6.21 5.02 -5.01
N MET A 191 -6.87 5.97 -5.66
CA MET A 191 -7.05 7.33 -5.14
C MET A 191 -7.93 7.36 -3.89
N LEU A 192 -8.99 6.54 -3.87
CA LEU A 192 -9.82 6.39 -2.67
C LEU A 192 -9.02 5.78 -1.51
N ALA A 193 -8.19 4.76 -1.78
CA ALA A 193 -7.31 4.17 -0.77
C ALA A 193 -6.35 5.21 -0.18
N ALA A 194 -5.71 6.02 -1.01
CA ALA A 194 -4.84 7.11 -0.56
C ALA A 194 -5.59 8.09 0.36
N LYS A 195 -6.80 8.48 -0.02
CA LYS A 195 -7.65 9.36 0.79
C LYS A 195 -7.99 8.74 2.15
N TYR A 196 -8.40 7.48 2.18
CA TYR A 196 -8.76 6.78 3.43
C TYR A 196 -7.54 6.51 4.33
N ALA A 197 -6.36 6.32 3.76
CA ALA A 197 -5.13 6.21 4.52
C ALA A 197 -4.65 7.54 5.14
N GLY A 198 -5.38 8.64 4.91
CA GLY A 198 -5.01 9.97 5.42
C GLY A 198 -3.95 10.69 4.59
N ILE A 199 -3.67 10.20 3.39
CA ILE A 199 -2.79 10.88 2.46
C ILE A 199 -3.55 12.05 1.82
N HIS A 200 -3.19 13.26 2.20
CA HIS A 200 -3.75 14.46 1.59
C HIS A 200 -3.16 14.68 0.19
N VAL A 201 -3.87 14.17 -0.81
CA VAL A 201 -3.45 14.28 -2.20
C VAL A 201 -3.59 15.72 -2.67
N LYS A 202 -2.46 16.46 -2.64
CA LYS A 202 -2.41 17.83 -3.17
C LYS A 202 -2.17 17.89 -4.68
N LYS A 203 -1.51 16.88 -5.24
CA LYS A 203 -1.16 16.81 -6.66
C LYS A 203 -1.13 15.36 -7.12
N VAL A 204 -1.83 15.08 -8.21
CA VAL A 204 -1.80 13.78 -8.89
C VAL A 204 -1.17 13.99 -10.26
N ILE A 205 -0.12 13.22 -10.56
CA ILE A 205 0.45 13.15 -11.89
C ILE A 205 -0.16 11.92 -12.54
N ILE A 206 -1.11 12.12 -13.44
CA ILE A 206 -1.75 11.07 -14.21
C ILE A 206 -1.07 11.04 -15.58
N LEU A 207 -0.48 9.91 -15.91
CA LEU A 207 -0.14 9.62 -17.29
C LEU A 207 -1.44 9.17 -17.97
N SER A 208 -2.09 10.11 -18.64
CA SER A 208 -3.36 9.87 -19.32
C SER A 208 -3.14 9.08 -20.59
N LEU A 209 -3.89 7.99 -20.75
CA LEU A 209 -4.11 7.33 -22.05
C LEU A 209 -5.16 8.04 -22.89
N ILE A 210 -5.69 9.17 -22.45
CA ILE A 210 -6.67 9.94 -23.21
C ILE A 210 -5.93 10.79 -24.24
N HIS A 211 -5.54 10.17 -25.31
CA HIS A 211 -5.53 10.78 -26.61
C HIS A 211 -6.69 10.18 -27.40
N ILE A 212 -7.82 10.78 -27.28
CA ILE A 212 -8.90 10.72 -28.25
C ILE A 212 -9.02 12.07 -28.87
#